data_d6cddf16442aa2ad712da15c63e6551e
#
_entry.id   d6cddf16442aa2ad712da15c63e6551e
#
_cell.length_a   1.000
_cell.length_b   1.000
_cell.length_c   1.000
_cell.angle_alpha   90.00
_cell.angle_beta   90.00
_cell.angle_gamma   90.00
#
_symmetry.space_group_name_H-M   'P 1'
#
loop_
_entity.id
_entity.type
_entity.pdbx_description
1 polymer ?
#
loop_
_entity_poly.entity_id
_entity_poly.type
_entity_poly.pdbx_seq_one_letter_code
_entity_poly.pdbx_strand_id
1 'polypeptide(L)'
;MKLKNKIFHFSILIVFLLLSGCQNNNKKYIHNKGDIFGTSYHITYESPNNKDLQKGIESTLEKVNNSLSPFKPHSIISHINQNKDTLLDKEFTSVFNKAMEVSKMTNGAFDITVAPMVNTWGFGFKNKEKITPKKIDSLKQLVGYQKIKLVNGKIIKENKKTMLDCSAIAKGFACDKAGEYLKKEGCINYMVEIGGEVVARGVNDKNENWRIGISRPDDNNFFDDQKLKAILSLKNKALATSGNYRNYYIDEDGKKVTHEINPITGYPARQNMLSTTVLSNDCMTADAYATAFMVMGLDNSIKILKQNKDLEVYFIYSDKNLKTRTYISDGFKKFLIKDYK
;
A
#
# COMPACT_ATOMS: atom_id res chain seq x y z
N MET A 1 54.48 -53.81 2.15
CA MET A 1 53.67 -53.25 3.26
C MET A 1 53.33 -51.77 3.12
N LYS A 2 54.05 -50.98 2.33
CA LYS A 2 53.80 -49.51 2.19
C LYS A 2 52.63 -49.09 1.18
N LEU A 3 52.22 -50.00 0.31
CA LEU A 3 51.19 -49.73 -0.70
C LEU A 3 49.75 -49.90 -0.14
N LYS A 4 49.51 -50.81 0.76
CA LYS A 4 48.18 -51.05 1.35
C LYS A 4 47.70 -49.90 2.26
N ASN A 5 48.62 -49.22 2.94
CA ASN A 5 48.26 -48.09 3.81
C ASN A 5 47.87 -46.83 3.03
N LYS A 6 48.38 -46.61 1.82
CA LYS A 6 48.01 -45.44 0.98
C LYS A 6 46.61 -45.60 0.41
N ILE A 7 46.20 -46.80 0.05
CA ILE A 7 44.85 -47.06 -0.49
C ILE A 7 43.80 -46.93 0.60
N PHE A 8 44.10 -47.33 1.84
CA PHE A 8 43.20 -47.21 2.97
C PHE A 8 42.93 -45.73 3.36
N HIS A 9 43.97 -44.88 3.35
CA HIS A 9 43.83 -43.45 3.62
C HIS A 9 43.10 -42.69 2.51
N PHE A 10 43.24 -43.12 1.25
CA PHE A 10 42.53 -42.51 0.11
C PHE A 10 41.02 -42.86 0.10
N SER A 11 40.70 -44.10 0.49
CA SER A 11 39.29 -44.53 0.63
C SER A 11 38.56 -43.84 1.80
N ILE A 12 39.23 -43.53 2.91
CA ILE A 12 38.66 -42.77 4.04
C ILE A 12 38.41 -41.30 3.63
N LEU A 13 39.29 -40.69 2.83
CA LEU A 13 39.12 -39.31 2.35
C LEU A 13 37.93 -39.17 1.39
N ILE A 14 37.69 -40.15 0.54
CA ILE A 14 36.55 -40.19 -0.37
C ILE A 14 35.22 -40.38 0.38
N VAL A 15 35.19 -41.19 1.44
CA VAL A 15 34.01 -41.36 2.29
C VAL A 15 33.67 -40.08 3.05
N PHE A 16 34.66 -39.30 3.50
CA PHE A 16 34.41 -37.99 4.14
C PHE A 16 33.89 -36.95 3.17
N LEU A 17 34.25 -36.98 1.89
CA LEU A 17 33.73 -36.08 0.85
C LEU A 17 32.28 -36.42 0.42
N LEU A 18 31.85 -37.68 0.62
CA LEU A 18 30.48 -38.11 0.31
C LEU A 18 29.50 -37.84 1.45
N LEU A 19 29.96 -37.51 2.66
CA LEU A 19 29.12 -37.14 3.80
C LEU A 19 28.81 -35.64 3.83
N SER A 20 29.40 -34.81 2.94
CA SER A 20 29.02 -33.41 2.70
C SER A 20 27.79 -33.30 1.81
N GLY A 21 27.06 -34.39 1.59
CA GLY A 21 25.89 -34.46 0.73
C GLY A 21 24.65 -34.03 1.48
N CYS A 22 23.99 -33.06 0.90
CA CYS A 22 22.58 -32.72 1.05
C CYS A 22 22.13 -32.49 2.50
N GLN A 23 22.49 -31.34 3.05
CA GLN A 23 21.51 -30.65 3.87
C GLN A 23 20.31 -30.38 2.94
N ASN A 24 19.32 -31.24 3.07
CA ASN A 24 18.01 -30.99 2.54
C ASN A 24 17.47 -29.78 3.34
N ASN A 25 17.87 -28.57 2.93
CA ASN A 25 17.33 -27.32 3.46
C ASN A 25 15.87 -27.28 3.04
N ASN A 26 15.02 -28.01 3.76
CA ASN A 26 13.58 -27.85 3.68
C ASN A 26 13.29 -26.40 4.07
N LYS A 27 13.25 -25.54 3.06
CA LYS A 27 12.88 -24.15 3.20
C LYS A 27 11.54 -24.10 3.91
N LYS A 28 11.52 -23.56 5.12
CA LYS A 28 10.27 -23.45 5.89
C LYS A 28 9.68 -22.08 5.65
N TYR A 29 8.49 -22.06 5.07
CA TYR A 29 7.66 -20.87 5.01
C TYR A 29 6.84 -20.73 6.29
N ILE A 30 6.87 -19.51 6.86
CA ILE A 30 6.09 -19.13 8.04
C ILE A 30 4.99 -18.17 7.59
N HIS A 31 3.81 -18.31 8.19
CA HIS A 31 2.65 -17.47 7.93
C HIS A 31 2.27 -16.73 9.22
N ASN A 32 2.42 -15.43 9.23
CA ASN A 32 1.98 -14.57 10.31
C ASN A 32 0.75 -13.77 9.89
N LYS A 33 -0.16 -13.54 10.82
CA LYS A 33 -1.38 -12.74 10.63
C LYS A 33 -1.72 -11.97 11.89
N GLY A 34 -2.46 -10.90 11.74
CA GLY A 34 -2.96 -10.08 12.84
C GLY A 34 -3.70 -8.86 12.32
N ASP A 35 -4.02 -7.93 13.23
CA ASP A 35 -4.76 -6.71 12.92
C ASP A 35 -3.88 -5.48 13.11
N ILE A 36 -3.95 -4.53 12.17
CA ILE A 36 -3.24 -3.26 12.21
C ILE A 36 -3.96 -2.20 11.36
N PHE A 37 -3.89 -0.93 11.68
CA PHE A 37 -4.48 0.18 10.91
C PHE A 37 -5.99 0.04 10.62
N GLY A 38 -6.75 -0.66 11.49
CA GLY A 38 -8.16 -0.94 11.29
C GLY A 38 -8.46 -1.99 10.21
N THR A 39 -7.46 -2.81 9.83
CA THR A 39 -7.55 -3.92 8.89
C THR A 39 -6.68 -5.09 9.36
N SER A 40 -6.68 -6.19 8.62
CA SER A 40 -5.81 -7.34 8.87
C SER A 40 -4.53 -7.29 8.03
N TYR A 41 -3.50 -8.04 8.47
CA TYR A 41 -2.33 -8.35 7.68
C TYR A 41 -2.10 -9.86 7.57
N HIS A 42 -1.52 -10.27 6.43
CA HIS A 42 -1.08 -11.62 6.16
C HIS A 42 0.33 -11.58 5.57
N ILE A 43 1.27 -12.19 6.27
CA ILE A 43 2.69 -12.13 5.89
C ILE A 43 3.22 -13.55 5.80
N THR A 44 3.73 -13.92 4.63
CA THR A 44 4.34 -15.22 4.36
C THR A 44 5.79 -15.01 3.96
N TYR A 45 6.71 -15.74 4.58
CA TYR A 45 8.13 -15.61 4.28
C TYR A 45 8.89 -16.93 4.49
N GLU A 46 9.92 -17.14 3.66
CA GLU A 46 10.92 -18.19 3.88
C GLU A 46 11.82 -17.75 5.04
N SER A 47 11.69 -18.44 6.17
CA SER A 47 12.44 -18.07 7.38
C SER A 47 13.85 -18.67 7.36
N PRO A 48 14.91 -17.86 7.43
CA PRO A 48 16.23 -18.39 7.72
C PRO A 48 16.23 -18.98 9.14
N ASN A 49 16.81 -20.16 9.29
CA ASN A 49 16.89 -20.87 10.58
C ASN A 49 15.53 -21.22 11.24
N ASN A 50 14.43 -21.23 10.47
CA ASN A 50 13.08 -21.56 10.96
C ASN A 50 12.59 -20.66 12.12
N LYS A 51 13.12 -19.43 12.24
CA LYS A 51 12.76 -18.47 13.28
C LYS A 51 11.43 -17.80 12.94
N ASP A 52 10.49 -17.77 13.87
CA ASP A 52 9.29 -16.94 13.77
C ASP A 52 9.63 -15.47 14.05
N LEU A 53 9.28 -14.60 13.09
CA LEU A 53 9.57 -13.16 13.10
C LEU A 53 8.36 -12.29 13.48
N GLN A 54 7.25 -12.90 13.93
CA GLN A 54 5.99 -12.21 14.26
C GLN A 54 6.20 -10.97 15.13
N LYS A 55 6.88 -11.10 16.26
CA LYS A 55 7.11 -9.99 17.20
C LYS A 55 7.84 -8.80 16.56
N GLY A 56 8.81 -9.07 15.69
CA GLY A 56 9.56 -8.03 15.01
C GLY A 56 8.74 -7.34 13.90
N ILE A 57 7.91 -8.11 13.21
CA ILE A 57 6.92 -7.59 12.26
C ILE A 57 5.96 -6.65 12.99
N GLU A 58 5.31 -7.10 14.06
CA GLU A 58 4.37 -6.30 14.86
C GLU A 58 5.02 -5.03 15.41
N SER A 59 6.23 -5.13 15.94
CA SER A 59 7.00 -3.96 16.41
C SER A 59 7.28 -2.96 15.28
N THR A 60 7.54 -3.46 14.07
CA THR A 60 7.79 -2.62 12.89
C THR A 60 6.51 -1.90 12.45
N LEU A 61 5.40 -2.62 12.36
CA LEU A 61 4.10 -2.07 12.01
C LEU A 61 3.61 -1.05 13.05
N GLU A 62 3.84 -1.33 14.34
CA GLU A 62 3.46 -0.43 15.42
C GLU A 62 4.27 0.89 15.41
N LYS A 63 5.53 0.89 14.98
CA LYS A 63 6.30 2.13 14.75
C LYS A 63 5.65 2.99 13.67
N VAL A 64 5.24 2.39 12.55
CA VAL A 64 4.51 3.11 11.50
C VAL A 64 3.18 3.66 12.03
N ASN A 65 2.45 2.88 12.82
CA ASN A 65 1.19 3.27 13.43
C ASN A 65 1.36 4.46 14.40
N ASN A 66 2.40 4.45 15.23
CA ASN A 66 2.72 5.53 16.15
C ASN A 66 3.21 6.81 15.43
N SER A 67 3.70 6.68 14.23
CA SER A 67 4.09 7.82 13.40
C SER A 67 2.89 8.42 12.65
N LEU A 68 2.11 7.60 11.94
CA LEU A 68 1.22 8.04 10.86
C LEU A 68 -0.29 7.95 11.18
N SER A 69 -0.70 7.27 12.25
CA SER A 69 -2.14 7.08 12.52
C SER A 69 -2.78 8.30 13.15
N PRO A 70 -3.73 8.98 12.48
CA PRO A 70 -4.47 10.10 13.06
C PRO A 70 -5.49 9.65 14.12
N PHE A 71 -5.71 8.35 14.26
CA PHE A 71 -6.60 7.74 15.27
C PHE A 71 -5.89 7.48 16.62
N LYS A 72 -4.56 7.58 16.67
CA LYS A 72 -3.77 7.47 17.90
C LYS A 72 -3.46 8.86 18.47
N PRO A 73 -3.95 9.22 19.67
CA PRO A 73 -3.81 10.58 20.22
C PRO A 73 -2.37 11.08 20.38
N HIS A 74 -1.43 10.14 20.53
CA HIS A 74 -0.01 10.41 20.79
C HIS A 74 0.90 10.12 19.57
N SER A 75 0.33 9.84 18.41
CA SER A 75 1.12 9.68 17.17
C SER A 75 1.74 11.01 16.73
N ILE A 76 2.79 10.93 15.92
CA ILE A 76 3.44 12.11 15.34
C ILE A 76 2.42 12.97 14.55
N ILE A 77 1.63 12.34 13.67
CA ILE A 77 0.62 13.06 12.90
C ILE A 77 -0.44 13.73 13.80
N SER A 78 -0.85 13.08 14.89
CA SER A 78 -1.82 13.66 15.82
C SER A 78 -1.25 14.86 16.57
N HIS A 79 0.02 14.83 16.95
CA HIS A 79 0.69 15.98 17.54
C HIS A 79 0.77 17.15 16.53
N ILE A 80 1.12 16.90 15.28
CA ILE A 80 1.13 17.92 14.22
C ILE A 80 -0.28 18.52 14.05
N ASN A 81 -1.31 17.66 14.01
CA ASN A 81 -2.70 18.09 13.86
C ASN A 81 -3.21 18.89 15.07
N GLN A 82 -2.67 18.65 16.25
CA GLN A 82 -2.93 19.40 17.49
C GLN A 82 -2.05 20.65 17.63
N ASN A 83 -1.19 20.95 16.66
CA ASN A 83 -0.20 22.05 16.69
C ASN A 83 0.79 21.97 17.86
N LYS A 84 1.09 20.78 18.34
CA LYS A 84 2.15 20.54 19.31
C LYS A 84 3.51 20.64 18.62
N ASP A 85 4.51 21.15 19.33
CA ASP A 85 5.88 21.16 18.83
C ASP A 85 6.42 19.72 18.76
N THR A 86 6.67 19.22 17.56
CA THR A 86 6.96 17.82 17.32
C THR A 86 8.06 17.67 16.26
N LEU A 87 9.14 17.00 16.64
CA LEU A 87 10.14 16.53 15.67
C LEU A 87 9.60 15.28 14.96
N LEU A 88 9.83 15.23 13.65
CA LEU A 88 9.46 14.07 12.85
C LEU A 88 10.43 12.91 13.09
N ASP A 89 9.89 11.70 13.11
CA ASP A 89 10.68 10.48 12.97
C ASP A 89 11.02 10.19 11.49
N LYS A 90 11.75 9.11 11.28
CA LYS A 90 12.16 8.69 9.92
C LYS A 90 10.97 8.21 9.10
N GLU A 91 10.02 7.55 9.71
CA GLU A 91 8.81 7.03 9.10
C GLU A 91 7.97 8.18 8.53
N PHE A 92 7.68 9.19 9.36
CA PHE A 92 6.91 10.36 8.93
C PHE A 92 7.64 11.14 7.84
N THR A 93 8.94 11.36 8.01
CA THR A 93 9.76 12.09 7.04
C THR A 93 9.75 11.41 5.66
N SER A 94 9.86 10.07 5.63
CA SER A 94 9.82 9.30 4.39
C SER A 94 8.46 9.44 3.68
N VAL A 95 7.37 9.28 4.43
CA VAL A 95 6.01 9.40 3.90
C VAL A 95 5.71 10.83 3.45
N PHE A 96 6.11 11.84 4.24
CA PHE A 96 5.93 13.24 3.88
C PHE A 96 6.61 13.57 2.54
N ASN A 97 7.88 13.19 2.37
CA ASN A 97 8.61 13.47 1.14
C ASN A 97 7.96 12.80 -0.08
N LYS A 98 7.55 11.52 0.03
CA LYS A 98 6.83 10.83 -1.05
C LYS A 98 5.47 11.46 -1.31
N ALA A 99 4.74 11.84 -0.28
CA ALA A 99 3.46 12.52 -0.41
C ALA A 99 3.59 13.84 -1.18
N MET A 100 4.60 14.64 -0.89
CA MET A 100 4.87 15.90 -1.60
C MET A 100 5.25 15.66 -3.06
N GLU A 101 6.04 14.61 -3.35
CA GLU A 101 6.38 14.19 -4.72
C GLU A 101 5.12 13.83 -5.52
N VAL A 102 4.28 12.92 -4.96
CA VAL A 102 3.05 12.46 -5.64
C VAL A 102 2.04 13.61 -5.77
N SER A 103 1.89 14.47 -4.75
CA SER A 103 1.01 15.64 -4.81
C SER A 103 1.41 16.58 -5.95
N LYS A 104 2.69 16.83 -6.14
CA LYS A 104 3.21 17.66 -7.24
C LYS A 104 2.94 17.01 -8.59
N MET A 105 3.23 15.71 -8.74
CA MET A 105 3.03 14.96 -9.99
C MET A 105 1.56 14.86 -10.41
N THR A 106 0.65 14.83 -9.44
CA THR A 106 -0.81 14.69 -9.64
C THR A 106 -1.55 16.03 -9.56
N ASN A 107 -0.82 17.17 -9.51
CA ASN A 107 -1.38 18.52 -9.37
C ASN A 107 -2.38 18.63 -8.20
N GLY A 108 -2.07 17.97 -7.07
CA GLY A 108 -2.88 18.00 -5.86
C GLY A 108 -4.09 17.06 -5.87
N ALA A 109 -4.22 16.16 -6.84
CA ALA A 109 -5.24 15.10 -6.78
C ALA A 109 -4.96 14.10 -5.65
N PHE A 110 -3.70 13.88 -5.31
CA PHE A 110 -3.26 13.30 -4.05
C PHE A 110 -2.76 14.43 -3.14
N ASP A 111 -3.28 14.53 -1.93
CA ASP A 111 -2.87 15.59 -0.99
C ASP A 111 -3.12 15.16 0.46
N ILE A 112 -2.06 15.04 1.24
CA ILE A 112 -2.17 14.65 2.65
C ILE A 112 -2.77 15.74 3.54
N THR A 113 -2.97 16.97 3.05
CA THR A 113 -3.66 18.03 3.80
C THR A 113 -5.18 17.92 3.72
N VAL A 114 -5.72 16.89 3.05
CA VAL A 114 -7.16 16.67 2.81
C VAL A 114 -7.97 16.39 4.06
N ALA A 115 -7.34 16.11 5.20
CA ALA A 115 -7.99 15.70 6.45
C ALA A 115 -9.19 16.57 6.88
N PRO A 116 -9.19 17.92 6.78
CA PRO A 116 -10.35 18.73 7.12
C PRO A 116 -11.60 18.39 6.29
N MET A 117 -11.40 18.06 5.01
CA MET A 117 -12.49 17.66 4.12
C MET A 117 -12.97 16.25 4.44
N VAL A 118 -12.05 15.30 4.56
CA VAL A 118 -12.35 13.89 4.89
C VAL A 118 -13.11 13.78 6.20
N ASN A 119 -12.71 14.53 7.23
CA ASN A 119 -13.42 14.62 8.51
C ASN A 119 -14.85 15.17 8.33
N THR A 120 -15.00 16.27 7.59
CA THR A 120 -16.32 16.89 7.37
C THR A 120 -17.30 15.96 6.65
N TRP A 121 -16.80 15.14 5.71
CA TRP A 121 -17.59 14.10 5.03
C TRP A 121 -17.85 12.87 5.90
N GLY A 122 -17.20 12.73 7.08
CA GLY A 122 -17.42 11.63 8.03
C GLY A 122 -16.57 10.38 7.79
N PHE A 123 -15.53 10.46 6.94
CA PHE A 123 -14.61 9.35 6.67
C PHE A 123 -13.30 9.43 7.45
N GLY A 124 -13.08 10.50 8.21
CA GLY A 124 -11.85 10.74 8.95
C GLY A 124 -11.96 10.39 10.44
N PHE A 125 -11.12 11.03 11.23
CA PHE A 125 -10.98 10.81 12.68
C PHE A 125 -11.75 11.84 13.53
N LYS A 126 -12.65 12.62 12.91
CA LYS A 126 -13.61 13.53 13.56
C LYS A 126 -15.03 13.25 13.06
N ASN A 127 -16.01 13.75 13.80
CA ASN A 127 -17.42 13.58 13.46
C ASN A 127 -17.78 14.29 12.15
N LYS A 128 -18.71 13.68 11.40
CA LYS A 128 -19.33 14.24 10.20
C LYS A 128 -20.00 15.58 10.54
N GLU A 129 -19.86 16.55 9.65
CA GLU A 129 -20.49 17.86 9.76
C GLU A 129 -21.52 18.07 8.65
N LYS A 130 -22.38 19.08 8.82
CA LYS A 130 -23.33 19.48 7.75
C LYS A 130 -22.57 20.05 6.55
N ILE A 131 -22.78 19.45 5.39
CA ILE A 131 -22.16 19.89 4.12
C ILE A 131 -22.94 21.05 3.54
N THR A 132 -22.26 22.17 3.33
CA THR A 132 -22.79 23.33 2.59
C THR A 132 -21.71 23.88 1.66
N PRO A 133 -22.06 24.55 0.53
CA PRO A 133 -21.06 25.16 -0.34
C PRO A 133 -20.12 26.10 0.41
N LYS A 134 -20.63 26.94 1.31
CA LYS A 134 -19.84 27.86 2.15
C LYS A 134 -18.85 27.10 3.04
N LYS A 135 -19.25 25.92 3.61
CA LYS A 135 -18.35 25.07 4.40
C LYS A 135 -17.23 24.52 3.53
N ILE A 136 -17.56 23.99 2.34
CA ILE A 136 -16.56 23.48 1.40
C ILE A 136 -15.56 24.58 0.99
N ASP A 137 -16.03 25.78 0.66
CA ASP A 137 -15.15 26.91 0.32
C ASP A 137 -14.23 27.30 1.47
N SER A 138 -14.71 27.27 2.71
CA SER A 138 -13.86 27.47 3.90
C SER A 138 -12.79 26.38 4.06
N LEU A 139 -13.13 25.13 3.77
CA LEU A 139 -12.19 23.99 3.85
C LEU A 139 -11.12 24.05 2.76
N LYS A 140 -11.44 24.53 1.55
CA LYS A 140 -10.45 24.72 0.48
C LYS A 140 -9.33 25.68 0.87
N GLN A 141 -9.58 26.63 1.78
CA GLN A 141 -8.53 27.51 2.30
C GLN A 141 -7.52 26.76 3.19
N LEU A 142 -7.89 25.61 3.74
CA LEU A 142 -7.05 24.80 4.64
C LEU A 142 -6.30 23.68 3.91
N VAL A 143 -6.75 23.28 2.72
CA VAL A 143 -6.21 22.16 1.94
C VAL A 143 -5.30 22.69 0.83
N GLY A 144 -4.22 21.97 0.60
CA GLY A 144 -3.22 22.29 -0.43
C GLY A 144 -1.81 21.91 0.07
N TYR A 145 -1.16 20.94 -0.58
CA TYR A 145 0.17 20.46 -0.21
C TYR A 145 1.23 21.55 -0.19
N GLN A 146 1.05 22.63 -0.97
CA GLN A 146 1.95 23.79 -1.00
C GLN A 146 1.93 24.60 0.31
N LYS A 147 0.84 24.46 1.12
CA LYS A 147 0.62 25.20 2.38
C LYS A 147 1.34 24.61 3.58
N ILE A 148 2.10 23.51 3.36
CA ILE A 148 2.90 22.86 4.39
C ILE A 148 4.33 22.66 3.91
N LYS A 149 5.28 22.77 4.85
CA LYS A 149 6.72 22.61 4.55
C LYS A 149 7.40 21.85 5.67
N LEU A 150 8.39 21.05 5.31
CA LEU A 150 9.32 20.44 6.27
C LEU A 150 10.51 21.39 6.46
N VAL A 151 10.68 21.88 7.68
CA VAL A 151 11.77 22.79 8.05
C VAL A 151 12.37 22.31 9.38
N ASN A 152 13.69 22.07 9.40
CA ASN A 152 14.43 21.64 10.59
C ASN A 152 13.76 20.46 11.33
N GLY A 153 13.28 19.45 10.59
CA GLY A 153 12.62 18.25 11.15
C GLY A 153 11.21 18.47 11.69
N LYS A 154 10.54 19.59 11.36
CA LYS A 154 9.18 19.91 11.79
C LYS A 154 8.30 20.31 10.62
N ILE A 155 7.00 20.04 10.71
CA ILE A 155 6.01 20.52 9.74
C ILE A 155 5.59 21.94 10.11
N ILE A 156 5.83 22.86 9.20
CA ILE A 156 5.33 24.24 9.27
C ILE A 156 4.08 24.33 8.39
N LYS A 157 2.98 24.82 8.96
CA LYS A 157 1.69 25.01 8.31
C LYS A 157 1.40 26.50 8.16
N GLU A 158 0.96 26.93 6.98
CA GLU A 158 0.51 28.32 6.76
C GLU A 158 -0.72 28.68 7.62
N ASN A 159 -1.59 27.67 7.86
CA ASN A 159 -2.76 27.81 8.72
C ASN A 159 -2.78 26.72 9.78
N LYS A 160 -2.89 27.10 11.04
CA LYS A 160 -2.94 26.16 12.18
C LYS A 160 -4.13 25.18 12.12
N LYS A 161 -5.21 25.52 11.37
CA LYS A 161 -6.37 24.63 11.16
C LYS A 161 -6.14 23.58 10.07
N THR A 162 -5.09 23.70 9.25
CA THR A 162 -4.68 22.62 8.32
C THR A 162 -4.36 21.37 9.11
N MET A 163 -4.91 20.25 8.68
CA MET A 163 -4.70 18.93 9.28
C MET A 163 -4.22 17.95 8.23
N LEU A 164 -3.43 16.97 8.65
CA LEU A 164 -2.83 15.95 7.80
C LEU A 164 -3.53 14.61 7.98
N ASP A 165 -3.62 13.86 6.89
CA ASP A 165 -4.05 12.46 6.85
C ASP A 165 -3.15 11.69 5.87
N CYS A 166 -2.47 10.67 6.36
CA CYS A 166 -1.61 9.80 5.57
C CYS A 166 -2.26 8.45 5.23
N SER A 167 -3.58 8.27 5.45
CA SER A 167 -4.26 6.98 5.26
C SER A 167 -4.16 6.42 3.83
N ALA A 168 -3.99 7.30 2.84
CA ALA A 168 -3.87 6.97 1.42
C ALA A 168 -2.44 6.61 0.95
N ILE A 169 -1.50 6.42 1.88
CA ILE A 169 -0.09 6.09 1.61
C ILE A 169 0.52 5.23 2.73
N ALA A 170 -0.08 5.24 3.92
CA ALA A 170 0.52 4.64 5.11
C ALA A 170 0.51 3.11 5.07
N LYS A 171 -0.51 2.47 4.46
CA LYS A 171 -0.57 1.00 4.36
C LYS A 171 0.50 0.47 3.40
N GLY A 172 0.66 1.12 2.24
CA GLY A 172 1.75 0.81 1.32
C GLY A 172 3.12 0.96 1.96
N PHE A 173 3.35 2.06 2.69
CA PHE A 173 4.58 2.26 3.45
C PHE A 173 4.80 1.19 4.52
N ALA A 174 3.76 0.77 5.24
CA ALA A 174 3.85 -0.30 6.23
C ALA A 174 4.23 -1.65 5.60
N CYS A 175 3.69 -1.98 4.42
CA CYS A 175 4.11 -3.16 3.65
C CYS A 175 5.59 -3.11 3.29
N ASP A 176 6.09 -1.96 2.84
CA ASP A 176 7.51 -1.77 2.53
C ASP A 176 8.38 -1.94 3.78
N LYS A 177 7.98 -1.34 4.92
CA LYS A 177 8.74 -1.45 6.18
C LYS A 177 8.78 -2.87 6.73
N ALA A 178 7.66 -3.61 6.65
CA ALA A 178 7.64 -5.02 7.02
C ALA A 178 8.55 -5.86 6.09
N GLY A 179 8.52 -5.59 4.78
CA GLY A 179 9.42 -6.22 3.81
C GLY A 179 10.89 -5.91 4.05
N GLU A 180 11.23 -4.65 4.40
CA GLU A 180 12.59 -4.25 4.78
C GLU A 180 13.05 -4.99 6.05
N TYR A 181 12.17 -5.13 7.04
CA TYR A 181 12.48 -5.90 8.26
C TYR A 181 12.77 -7.36 7.92
N LEU A 182 11.91 -8.02 7.14
CA LEU A 182 12.13 -9.41 6.71
C LEU A 182 13.44 -9.58 5.95
N LYS A 183 13.75 -8.67 5.02
CA LYS A 183 15.03 -8.66 4.29
C LYS A 183 16.23 -8.52 5.23
N LYS A 184 16.15 -7.66 6.25
CA LYS A 184 17.20 -7.48 7.27
C LYS A 184 17.41 -8.74 8.11
N GLU A 185 16.34 -9.49 8.39
CA GLU A 185 16.41 -10.79 9.08
C GLU A 185 16.87 -11.94 8.15
N GLY A 186 17.24 -11.64 6.89
CA GLY A 186 17.78 -12.61 5.93
C GLY A 186 16.73 -13.32 5.07
N CYS A 187 15.44 -12.93 5.13
CA CYS A 187 14.42 -13.46 4.24
C CYS A 187 14.60 -12.90 2.82
N ILE A 188 14.68 -13.79 1.82
CA ILE A 188 14.78 -13.41 0.40
C ILE A 188 13.45 -13.64 -0.35
N ASN A 189 12.65 -14.58 0.14
CA ASN A 189 11.36 -14.93 -0.42
C ASN A 189 10.26 -14.57 0.59
N TYR A 190 9.42 -13.59 0.26
CA TYR A 190 8.33 -13.16 1.12
C TYR A 190 7.23 -12.44 0.36
N MET A 191 6.04 -12.50 0.93
CA MET A 191 4.89 -11.69 0.57
C MET A 191 4.35 -11.03 1.84
N VAL A 192 4.21 -9.71 1.81
CA VAL A 192 3.54 -8.90 2.83
C VAL A 192 2.24 -8.39 2.24
N GLU A 193 1.13 -8.65 2.89
CA GLU A 193 -0.19 -8.09 2.55
C GLU A 193 -0.75 -7.38 3.78
N ILE A 194 -1.20 -6.12 3.63
CA ILE A 194 -1.86 -5.34 4.67
C ILE A 194 -3.06 -4.61 4.07
N GLY A 195 -4.29 -5.09 4.35
CA GLY A 195 -5.52 -4.47 3.89
C GLY A 195 -5.68 -4.38 2.37
N GLY A 196 -5.01 -5.26 1.63
CA GLY A 196 -5.02 -5.34 0.16
C GLY A 196 -3.80 -4.75 -0.52
N GLU A 197 -2.96 -4.00 0.19
CA GLU A 197 -1.65 -3.55 -0.29
C GLU A 197 -0.63 -4.69 -0.15
N VAL A 198 0.19 -4.91 -1.19
CA VAL A 198 1.06 -6.10 -1.27
C VAL A 198 2.48 -5.73 -1.68
N VAL A 199 3.46 -6.33 -0.98
CA VAL A 199 4.86 -6.42 -1.42
C VAL A 199 5.21 -7.89 -1.65
N ALA A 200 5.65 -8.24 -2.85
CA ALA A 200 6.08 -9.60 -3.20
C ALA A 200 7.55 -9.61 -3.61
N ARG A 201 8.34 -10.46 -2.96
CA ARG A 201 9.76 -10.67 -3.27
C ARG A 201 10.06 -12.16 -3.40
N GLY A 202 10.93 -12.50 -4.36
CA GLY A 202 11.32 -13.88 -4.61
C GLY A 202 10.13 -14.75 -5.06
N VAL A 203 10.03 -15.96 -4.48
CA VAL A 203 9.06 -17.00 -4.85
C VAL A 203 8.30 -17.53 -3.64
N ASN A 204 7.20 -18.25 -3.87
CA ASN A 204 6.42 -18.93 -2.83
C ASN A 204 7.03 -20.30 -2.47
N ASP A 205 6.37 -21.02 -1.58
CA ASP A 205 6.75 -22.36 -1.09
C ASP A 205 6.80 -23.46 -2.18
N LYS A 206 6.13 -23.21 -3.33
CA LYS A 206 6.16 -24.08 -4.52
C LYS A 206 7.24 -23.68 -5.52
N ASN A 207 8.10 -22.73 -5.17
CA ASN A 207 9.09 -22.12 -6.05
C ASN A 207 8.49 -21.43 -7.30
N GLU A 208 7.25 -20.92 -7.16
CA GLU A 208 6.53 -20.14 -8.17
C GLU A 208 6.48 -18.66 -7.76
N ASN A 209 6.18 -17.76 -8.70
CA ASN A 209 5.85 -16.39 -8.39
C ASN A 209 4.61 -16.32 -7.48
N TRP A 210 4.51 -15.27 -6.68
CA TRP A 210 3.36 -15.03 -5.83
C TRP A 210 2.10 -14.77 -6.64
N ARG A 211 0.97 -15.37 -6.27
CA ARG A 211 -0.31 -15.18 -6.94
C ARG A 211 -1.17 -14.20 -6.15
N ILE A 212 -1.59 -13.12 -6.80
CA ILE A 212 -2.39 -12.06 -6.20
C ILE A 212 -3.70 -11.90 -6.96
N GLY A 213 -4.83 -11.86 -6.26
CA GLY A 213 -6.14 -11.60 -6.83
C GLY A 213 -6.47 -10.12 -6.85
N ILE A 214 -7.09 -9.64 -7.93
CA ILE A 214 -7.78 -8.36 -8.00
C ILE A 214 -9.28 -8.64 -7.88
N SER A 215 -9.92 -8.06 -6.86
CA SER A 215 -11.37 -8.21 -6.64
C SER A 215 -12.20 -7.44 -7.66
N ARG A 216 -13.39 -7.92 -7.97
CA ARG A 216 -14.40 -7.14 -8.72
C ARG A 216 -14.89 -6.00 -7.83
N PRO A 217 -15.12 -4.80 -8.39
CA PRO A 217 -15.78 -3.71 -7.68
C PRO A 217 -17.28 -4.01 -7.60
N ASP A 218 -17.67 -4.82 -6.60
CA ASP A 218 -19.06 -5.21 -6.36
C ASP A 218 -19.43 -4.85 -4.91
N ASP A 219 -20.54 -4.12 -4.74
CA ASP A 219 -20.96 -3.56 -3.45
C ASP A 219 -21.45 -4.63 -2.46
N ASN A 220 -21.59 -5.91 -2.84
CA ASN A 220 -22.39 -6.85 -2.07
C ASN A 220 -21.67 -7.98 -1.32
N ASN A 221 -20.35 -8.21 -1.46
CA ASN A 221 -19.64 -9.20 -0.61
C ASN A 221 -18.09 -9.14 -0.74
N PHE A 222 -17.41 -8.89 0.37
CA PHE A 222 -15.94 -8.73 0.44
C PHE A 222 -15.13 -10.04 0.51
N PHE A 223 -15.77 -11.19 0.73
CA PHE A 223 -15.09 -12.45 1.08
C PHE A 223 -15.40 -13.63 0.15
N ASP A 224 -15.98 -13.37 -1.03
CA ASP A 224 -16.30 -14.46 -1.97
C ASP A 224 -15.18 -14.58 -3.02
N ASP A 225 -14.36 -15.64 -2.91
CA ASP A 225 -13.30 -15.99 -3.87
C ASP A 225 -13.81 -16.15 -5.32
N GLN A 226 -15.12 -16.32 -5.53
CA GLN A 226 -15.75 -16.39 -6.85
C GLN A 226 -15.84 -15.03 -7.55
N LYS A 227 -15.45 -13.93 -6.89
CA LYS A 227 -15.56 -12.56 -7.39
C LYS A 227 -14.25 -11.92 -7.77
N LEU A 228 -13.24 -12.72 -8.11
CA LEU A 228 -12.00 -12.19 -8.66
C LEU A 228 -12.25 -11.61 -10.07
N LYS A 229 -11.70 -10.44 -10.33
CA LYS A 229 -11.64 -9.85 -11.66
C LYS A 229 -10.38 -10.30 -12.42
N ALA A 230 -9.26 -10.42 -11.72
CA ALA A 230 -8.01 -10.88 -12.33
C ALA A 230 -7.12 -11.62 -11.32
N ILE A 231 -6.22 -12.45 -11.84
CA ILE A 231 -5.15 -13.10 -11.10
C ILE A 231 -3.81 -12.69 -11.69
N LEU A 232 -2.89 -12.27 -10.83
CA LEU A 232 -1.54 -11.83 -11.18
C LEU A 232 -0.50 -12.83 -10.69
N SER A 233 0.64 -12.85 -11.41
CA SER A 233 1.89 -13.52 -11.02
C SER A 233 2.92 -12.44 -10.70
N LEU A 234 3.23 -12.24 -9.41
CA LEU A 234 4.14 -11.18 -8.98
C LEU A 234 5.48 -11.73 -8.49
N LYS A 235 6.55 -11.08 -8.93
CA LYS A 235 7.91 -11.28 -8.39
C LYS A 235 8.62 -9.93 -8.35
N ASN A 236 9.18 -9.58 -7.20
CA ASN A 236 9.95 -8.35 -6.98
C ASN A 236 9.19 -7.07 -7.35
N LYS A 237 7.89 -7.04 -7.09
CA LYS A 237 7.00 -5.89 -7.29
C LYS A 237 6.14 -5.65 -6.06
N ALA A 238 5.55 -4.48 -6.04
CA ALA A 238 4.53 -4.09 -5.07
C ALA A 238 3.24 -3.70 -5.80
N LEU A 239 2.12 -3.84 -5.09
CA LEU A 239 0.78 -3.58 -5.62
C LEU A 239 -0.06 -2.88 -4.55
N ALA A 240 -0.86 -1.91 -4.96
CA ALA A 240 -1.95 -1.36 -4.15
C ALA A 240 -3.22 -1.18 -4.97
N THR A 241 -4.36 -1.27 -4.30
CA THR A 241 -5.67 -1.11 -4.96
C THR A 241 -6.57 -0.17 -4.16
N SER A 242 -6.98 0.93 -4.77
CA SER A 242 -8.05 1.81 -4.29
C SER A 242 -9.36 1.53 -5.03
N GLY A 243 -10.50 1.70 -4.36
CA GLY A 243 -11.81 1.47 -4.97
C GLY A 243 -12.95 2.08 -4.18
N ASN A 244 -13.92 2.64 -4.88
CA ASN A 244 -15.07 3.37 -4.33
C ASN A 244 -16.19 2.46 -3.77
N TYR A 245 -15.99 1.16 -3.79
CA TYR A 245 -16.93 0.15 -3.30
C TYR A 245 -16.62 -0.32 -1.87
N ARG A 246 -15.42 0.00 -1.35
CA ARG A 246 -14.97 -0.50 -0.04
C ARG A 246 -15.49 0.32 1.15
N ASN A 247 -15.59 1.64 1.00
CA ASN A 247 -15.98 2.54 2.08
C ASN A 247 -16.85 3.68 1.54
N TYR A 248 -18.15 3.60 1.82
CA TYR A 248 -19.15 4.58 1.38
C TYR A 248 -20.34 4.56 2.33
N TYR A 249 -21.19 5.57 2.22
CA TYR A 249 -22.54 5.58 2.80
C TYR A 249 -23.53 6.12 1.77
N ILE A 250 -24.82 5.85 2.02
CA ILE A 250 -25.92 6.46 1.24
C ILE A 250 -26.39 7.68 2.01
N ASP A 251 -26.45 8.83 1.34
CA ASP A 251 -26.94 10.08 1.95
C ASP A 251 -28.48 10.14 2.00
N GLU A 252 -29.00 11.24 2.56
CA GLU A 252 -30.46 11.46 2.72
C GLU A 252 -31.20 11.53 1.38
N ASP A 253 -30.50 11.87 0.29
CA ASP A 253 -31.04 11.91 -1.08
C ASP A 253 -30.91 10.57 -1.81
N GLY A 254 -30.44 9.50 -1.14
CA GLY A 254 -30.21 8.17 -1.73
C GLY A 254 -28.96 8.09 -2.61
N LYS A 255 -28.06 9.07 -2.54
CA LYS A 255 -26.83 9.09 -3.34
C LYS A 255 -25.69 8.40 -2.61
N LYS A 256 -24.90 7.62 -3.35
CA LYS A 256 -23.65 7.02 -2.84
C LYS A 256 -22.59 8.09 -2.65
N VAL A 257 -22.06 8.20 -1.43
CA VAL A 257 -20.97 9.07 -1.03
C VAL A 257 -19.76 8.22 -0.69
N THR A 258 -18.67 8.38 -1.42
CA THR A 258 -17.46 7.58 -1.27
C THR A 258 -16.40 8.33 -0.46
N HIS A 259 -15.46 7.58 0.11
CA HIS A 259 -14.40 8.14 0.96
C HIS A 259 -13.28 8.85 0.19
N GLU A 260 -13.19 8.65 -1.13
CA GLU A 260 -12.22 9.36 -1.96
C GLU A 260 -12.65 10.81 -2.16
N ILE A 261 -12.20 11.69 -1.30
CA ILE A 261 -12.48 13.12 -1.41
C ILE A 261 -11.47 13.77 -2.34
N ASN A 262 -11.96 14.52 -3.32
CA ASN A 262 -11.11 15.31 -4.22
C ASN A 262 -10.62 16.57 -3.49
N PRO A 263 -9.31 16.72 -3.24
CA PRO A 263 -8.76 17.85 -2.47
C PRO A 263 -8.98 19.20 -3.15
N ILE A 264 -9.11 19.20 -4.47
CA ILE A 264 -9.28 20.44 -5.29
C ILE A 264 -10.71 20.94 -5.22
N THR A 265 -11.68 20.02 -5.34
CA THR A 265 -13.11 20.41 -5.34
C THR A 265 -13.72 20.44 -3.96
N GLY A 266 -13.19 19.63 -3.01
CA GLY A 266 -13.72 19.42 -1.66
C GLY A 266 -14.90 18.47 -1.59
N TYR A 267 -15.26 17.82 -2.70
CA TYR A 267 -16.36 16.86 -2.80
C TYR A 267 -15.84 15.45 -3.05
N PRO A 268 -16.63 14.40 -2.75
CA PRO A 268 -16.33 13.05 -3.18
C PRO A 268 -16.01 12.98 -4.67
N ALA A 269 -15.00 12.22 -5.05
CA ALA A 269 -14.58 12.09 -6.44
C ALA A 269 -15.73 11.47 -7.26
N ARG A 270 -16.25 12.23 -8.22
CA ARG A 270 -17.34 11.81 -9.13
C ARG A 270 -16.77 11.37 -10.47
N GLN A 271 -15.69 10.61 -10.43
CA GLN A 271 -15.10 10.04 -11.64
C GLN A 271 -15.76 8.70 -11.96
N ASN A 272 -15.62 8.28 -13.20
CA ASN A 272 -16.10 6.97 -13.64
C ASN A 272 -15.20 5.79 -13.19
N MET A 273 -14.18 6.06 -12.39
CA MET A 273 -13.29 5.01 -11.84
C MET A 273 -14.01 4.23 -10.75
N LEU A 274 -14.00 2.91 -10.87
CA LEU A 274 -14.55 1.98 -9.88
C LEU A 274 -13.44 1.38 -9.01
N SER A 275 -12.29 1.05 -9.64
CA SER A 275 -11.11 0.54 -8.94
C SER A 275 -9.85 0.87 -9.73
N THR A 276 -8.77 1.15 -9.00
CA THR A 276 -7.44 1.37 -9.55
C THR A 276 -6.45 0.47 -8.86
N THR A 277 -5.87 -0.48 -9.59
CA THR A 277 -4.74 -1.28 -9.13
C THR A 277 -3.46 -0.76 -9.77
N VAL A 278 -2.48 -0.46 -8.93
CA VAL A 278 -1.18 0.08 -9.37
C VAL A 278 -0.08 -0.88 -8.96
N LEU A 279 0.80 -1.23 -9.91
CA LEU A 279 2.07 -1.91 -9.68
C LEU A 279 3.21 -0.89 -9.69
N SER A 280 4.13 -1.02 -8.74
CA SER A 280 5.34 -0.21 -8.62
C SER A 280 6.49 -1.04 -8.05
N ASN A 281 7.67 -0.43 -7.89
CA ASN A 281 8.82 -1.03 -7.23
C ASN A 281 8.68 -1.05 -5.70
N ASP A 282 7.96 -0.09 -5.14
CA ASP A 282 7.60 0.00 -3.72
C ASP A 282 6.09 0.21 -3.55
N CYS A 283 5.56 -0.24 -2.40
CA CYS A 283 4.13 -0.24 -2.15
C CYS A 283 3.61 1.14 -1.74
N MET A 284 4.43 1.95 -1.08
CA MET A 284 4.10 3.33 -0.73
C MET A 284 3.76 4.16 -1.97
N THR A 285 4.56 4.03 -3.02
CA THR A 285 4.30 4.67 -4.31
C THR A 285 3.01 4.14 -4.96
N ALA A 286 2.82 2.81 -4.96
CA ALA A 286 1.62 2.20 -5.53
C ALA A 286 0.33 2.68 -4.83
N ASP A 287 0.32 2.74 -3.49
CA ASP A 287 -0.81 3.15 -2.64
C ASP A 287 -1.20 4.62 -2.92
N ALA A 288 -0.22 5.52 -2.90
CA ALA A 288 -0.45 6.94 -3.18
C ALA A 288 -1.01 7.18 -4.60
N TYR A 289 -0.45 6.52 -5.62
CA TYR A 289 -0.94 6.68 -6.99
C TYR A 289 -2.29 5.99 -7.21
N ALA A 290 -2.58 4.87 -6.54
CA ALA A 290 -3.89 4.23 -6.62
C ALA A 290 -4.98 5.21 -6.16
N THR A 291 -4.80 5.89 -5.03
CA THR A 291 -5.72 6.94 -4.55
C THR A 291 -5.77 8.14 -5.51
N ALA A 292 -4.62 8.63 -5.97
CA ALA A 292 -4.58 9.75 -6.93
C ALA A 292 -5.42 9.46 -8.19
N PHE A 293 -5.28 8.27 -8.75
CA PHE A 293 -5.97 7.87 -9.97
C PHE A 293 -7.48 7.74 -9.80
N MET A 294 -7.97 7.33 -8.61
CA MET A 294 -9.40 7.37 -8.29
C MET A 294 -9.94 8.81 -8.37
N VAL A 295 -9.18 9.78 -7.90
CA VAL A 295 -9.57 11.21 -7.91
C VAL A 295 -9.45 11.83 -9.30
N MET A 296 -8.41 11.47 -10.06
CA MET A 296 -8.10 12.06 -11.38
C MET A 296 -9.01 11.57 -12.51
N GLY A 297 -9.53 10.34 -12.40
CA GLY A 297 -10.25 9.67 -13.48
C GLY A 297 -9.32 9.15 -14.58
N LEU A 298 -9.89 8.40 -15.53
CA LEU A 298 -9.15 7.62 -16.52
C LEU A 298 -8.18 8.46 -17.37
N ASP A 299 -8.67 9.50 -18.02
CA ASP A 299 -7.90 10.25 -19.02
C ASP A 299 -6.69 10.96 -18.42
N ASN A 300 -6.86 11.57 -17.24
CA ASN A 300 -5.74 12.23 -16.55
C ASN A 300 -4.75 11.22 -15.97
N SER A 301 -5.22 10.09 -15.49
CA SER A 301 -4.35 9.00 -15.01
C SER A 301 -3.47 8.46 -16.13
N ILE A 302 -4.00 8.28 -17.35
CA ILE A 302 -3.22 7.85 -18.53
C ILE A 302 -2.12 8.88 -18.85
N LYS A 303 -2.37 10.18 -18.68
CA LYS A 303 -1.33 11.22 -18.92
C LYS A 303 -0.16 11.07 -17.94
N ILE A 304 -0.45 10.81 -16.67
CA ILE A 304 0.59 10.57 -15.65
C ILE A 304 1.40 9.30 -15.98
N LEU A 305 0.74 8.22 -16.38
CA LEU A 305 1.42 6.96 -16.75
C LEU A 305 2.40 7.14 -17.92
N LYS A 306 2.09 8.02 -18.87
CA LYS A 306 3.03 8.33 -19.97
C LYS A 306 4.32 9.01 -19.49
N GLN A 307 4.24 9.74 -18.37
CA GLN A 307 5.37 10.46 -17.77
C GLN A 307 6.13 9.63 -16.75
N ASN A 308 5.51 8.57 -16.18
CA ASN A 308 6.10 7.72 -15.14
C ASN A 308 6.10 6.26 -15.60
N LYS A 309 7.24 5.79 -16.10
CA LYS A 309 7.44 4.44 -16.64
C LYS A 309 7.54 3.34 -15.58
N ASP A 310 7.68 3.70 -14.31
CA ASP A 310 7.77 2.75 -13.20
C ASP A 310 6.40 2.31 -12.69
N LEU A 311 5.33 2.95 -13.17
CA LEU A 311 3.95 2.61 -12.81
C LEU A 311 3.29 1.78 -13.92
N GLU A 312 2.67 0.68 -13.50
CA GLU A 312 1.81 -0.13 -14.35
C GLU A 312 0.43 -0.24 -13.70
N VAL A 313 -0.63 -0.29 -14.49
CA VAL A 313 -1.98 -0.19 -13.94
C VAL A 313 -2.97 -1.17 -14.54
N TYR A 314 -3.95 -1.52 -13.70
CA TYR A 314 -5.19 -2.18 -14.07
C TYR A 314 -6.35 -1.34 -13.52
N PHE A 315 -7.04 -0.62 -14.39
CA PHE A 315 -8.19 0.21 -14.03
C PHE A 315 -9.50 -0.48 -14.40
N ILE A 316 -10.46 -0.41 -13.49
CA ILE A 316 -11.85 -0.77 -13.75
C ILE A 316 -12.66 0.53 -13.69
N TYR A 317 -13.44 0.79 -14.74
CA TYR A 317 -14.20 2.02 -14.85
C TYR A 317 -15.55 1.79 -15.55
N SER A 318 -16.46 2.75 -15.40
CA SER A 318 -17.73 2.78 -16.08
C SER A 318 -17.63 3.64 -17.35
N ASP A 319 -18.05 3.13 -18.49
CA ASP A 319 -18.10 3.91 -19.75
C ASP A 319 -19.34 4.83 -19.78
N LYS A 320 -19.51 5.60 -20.85
CA LYS A 320 -20.63 6.54 -21.04
C LYS A 320 -21.99 5.85 -21.04
N ASN A 321 -22.05 4.55 -21.30
CA ASN A 321 -23.26 3.73 -21.29
C ASN A 321 -23.43 2.98 -19.96
N LEU A 322 -22.72 3.38 -18.90
CA LEU A 322 -22.68 2.74 -17.59
C LEU A 322 -22.21 1.28 -17.59
N LYS A 323 -21.53 0.83 -18.65
CA LYS A 323 -20.95 -0.51 -18.73
C LYS A 323 -19.56 -0.52 -18.09
N THR A 324 -19.30 -1.53 -17.27
CA THR A 324 -17.97 -1.75 -16.68
C THR A 324 -16.97 -2.11 -17.79
N ARG A 325 -15.82 -1.42 -17.78
CA ARG A 325 -14.70 -1.60 -18.69
C ARG A 325 -13.39 -1.71 -17.91
N THR A 326 -12.37 -2.23 -18.58
CA THR A 326 -11.01 -2.28 -18.05
C THR A 326 -10.04 -1.55 -18.97
N TYR A 327 -9.08 -0.86 -18.37
CA TYR A 327 -7.88 -0.37 -19.01
C TYR A 327 -6.66 -1.02 -18.35
N ILE A 328 -5.78 -1.60 -19.16
CA ILE A 328 -4.61 -2.34 -18.68
C ILE A 328 -3.39 -1.78 -19.42
N SER A 329 -2.40 -1.27 -18.68
CA SER A 329 -1.14 -0.83 -19.29
C SER A 329 -0.34 -2.02 -19.84
N ASP A 330 0.49 -1.78 -20.86
CA ASP A 330 1.20 -2.87 -21.55
C ASP A 330 2.18 -3.61 -20.63
N GLY A 331 2.83 -2.89 -19.72
CA GLY A 331 3.72 -3.52 -18.76
C GLY A 331 2.98 -4.35 -17.72
N PHE A 332 1.73 -3.97 -17.36
CA PHE A 332 0.90 -4.74 -16.44
C PHE A 332 0.50 -6.11 -16.99
N LYS A 333 0.24 -6.18 -18.31
CA LYS A 333 -0.15 -7.43 -19.00
C LYS A 333 0.84 -8.58 -18.78
N LYS A 334 2.13 -8.27 -18.56
CA LYS A 334 3.19 -9.27 -18.31
C LYS A 334 3.00 -10.02 -16.99
N PHE A 335 2.26 -9.43 -16.05
CA PHE A 335 1.97 -10.03 -14.74
C PHE A 335 0.62 -10.76 -14.71
N LEU A 336 -0.21 -10.63 -15.73
CA LEU A 336 -1.56 -11.15 -15.76
C LEU A 336 -1.56 -12.65 -16.10
N ILE A 337 -2.07 -13.49 -15.18
CA ILE A 337 -2.32 -14.92 -15.42
C ILE A 337 -3.70 -15.11 -16.02
N LYS A 338 -4.71 -14.43 -15.47
CA LYS A 338 -6.11 -14.59 -15.86
C LYS A 338 -6.86 -13.27 -15.67
N ASP A 339 -7.72 -12.93 -16.62
CA ASP A 339 -8.68 -11.84 -16.57
C ASP A 339 -10.08 -12.43 -16.77
N TYR A 340 -10.92 -12.32 -15.75
CA TYR A 340 -12.29 -12.83 -15.82
C TYR A 340 -13.20 -11.76 -16.45
N LYS A 341 -14.01 -12.19 -17.39
CA LYS A 341 -14.98 -11.33 -18.08
C LYS A 341 -16.07 -10.83 -17.15
#